data_eabc721f7c640f5bd26b1d9008e1878a
#
_entry.id   eabc721f7c640f5bd26b1d9008e1878a
#
_cell.length_a   1.000
_cell.length_b   1.000
_cell.length_c   1.000
_cell.angle_alpha   90.00
_cell.angle_beta   90.00
_cell.angle_gamma   90.00
#
_symmetry.space_group_name_H-M   'P 1'
#
loop_
_entity.id
_entity.type
_entity.pdbx_description
1 polymer ?
#
loop_
_entity_poly.entity_id
_entity_poly.type
_entity_poly.pdbx_seq_one_letter_code
_entity_poly.pdbx_strand_id
1 'polypeptide(L)'
;VMTFTKEFIKNDELPSRLRELYWISFPYDVNLSDVFGFGEYGKHWILQYYDGAERAEKGLFIDSGTYWKYITDTNTTLQKGVGYVLVLDLEEVRKCFINDVNELRLYFPSIGAISISNVDSIEVPAHQCNITNRKQDHTITDSHWNLIGVPCYADINNLDVTHKINQEDVTFYYEYDIANDVYTTTLNQADFRTMYAYMVQFSGVIKWRGEQL
;
A
#
# COMPACT_ATOMS: atom_id res chain seq x y z
N VAL A 1 15.92 -7.70 1.24
CA VAL A 1 14.62 -8.38 1.06
C VAL A 1 13.68 -7.94 2.16
N MET A 2 12.56 -7.33 1.80
CA MET A 2 11.48 -7.08 2.75
C MET A 2 10.61 -8.32 2.89
N THR A 3 10.15 -8.57 4.11
CA THR A 3 9.34 -9.74 4.43
C THR A 3 8.01 -9.30 5.01
N PHE A 4 6.93 -9.74 4.39
CA PHE A 4 5.61 -9.69 4.99
C PHE A 4 5.38 -11.01 5.74
N THR A 5 4.99 -10.92 7.00
CA THR A 5 4.72 -12.09 7.84
C THR A 5 3.35 -11.98 8.50
N LYS A 6 2.58 -13.04 8.42
CA LYS A 6 1.29 -13.18 9.12
C LYS A 6 1.18 -14.56 9.73
N GLU A 7 0.88 -14.58 11.02
CA GLU A 7 0.57 -15.80 11.75
C GLU A 7 -0.94 -16.09 11.74
N PHE A 8 -1.29 -17.35 11.58
CA PHE A 8 -2.67 -17.84 11.60
C PHE A 8 -2.80 -19.01 12.58
N ILE A 9 -3.88 -19.02 13.35
CA ILE A 9 -4.27 -20.12 14.20
C ILE A 9 -5.34 -20.94 13.49
N LYS A 10 -5.12 -22.24 13.35
CA LYS A 10 -5.94 -23.14 12.52
C LYS A 10 -7.42 -23.16 12.92
N ASN A 11 -7.69 -23.07 14.21
CA ASN A 11 -9.03 -23.18 14.78
C ASN A 11 -9.69 -21.83 15.07
N ASP A 12 -9.04 -20.72 14.73
CA ASP A 12 -9.69 -19.44 14.82
C ASP A 12 -10.90 -19.41 13.89
N GLU A 13 -12.00 -18.90 14.42
CA GLU A 13 -13.18 -18.65 13.61
C GLU A 13 -12.78 -17.77 12.43
N LEU A 14 -13.25 -18.17 11.24
CA LEU A 14 -13.09 -17.32 10.07
C LEU A 14 -13.77 -15.99 10.40
N PRO A 15 -13.05 -14.87 10.31
CA PRO A 15 -13.72 -13.60 10.30
C PRO A 15 -14.80 -13.66 9.22
N SER A 16 -15.87 -12.92 9.40
CA SER A 16 -17.00 -12.85 8.44
C SER A 16 -16.54 -12.46 7.02
N ARG A 17 -15.27 -12.09 6.88
CA ARG A 17 -14.61 -11.75 5.63
C ARG A 17 -13.77 -12.92 5.13
N LEU A 18 -13.93 -13.22 3.87
CA LEU A 18 -13.10 -14.19 3.16
C LEU A 18 -11.77 -13.59 2.69
N ARG A 19 -11.55 -12.29 2.88
CA ARG A 19 -10.36 -11.57 2.43
C ARG A 19 -9.82 -10.68 3.54
N GLU A 20 -8.51 -10.58 3.60
CA GLU A 20 -7.78 -9.68 4.50
C GLU A 20 -6.88 -8.76 3.67
N LEU A 21 -6.89 -7.46 3.99
CA LEU A 21 -6.22 -6.43 3.23
C LEU A 21 -5.09 -5.81 4.06
N TYR A 22 -3.92 -5.64 3.43
CA TYR A 22 -2.78 -4.97 4.04
C TYR A 22 -2.26 -3.89 3.11
N TRP A 23 -2.17 -2.68 3.59
CA TRP A 23 -1.57 -1.58 2.86
C TRP A 23 -0.06 -1.61 3.03
N ILE A 24 0.64 -1.91 1.95
CA ILE A 24 2.08 -2.13 1.93
C ILE A 24 2.79 -1.24 0.94
N SER A 25 4.07 -0.99 1.17
CA SER A 25 4.95 -0.28 0.26
C SER A 25 6.38 -0.79 0.37
N PHE A 26 7.22 -0.37 -0.57
CA PHE A 26 8.61 -0.79 -0.63
C PHE A 26 9.53 0.43 -0.73
N PRO A 27 10.67 0.44 -0.01
CA PRO A 27 11.67 1.49 -0.11
C PRO A 27 12.61 1.30 -1.32
N TYR A 28 12.29 0.38 -2.22
CA TYR A 28 13.00 0.07 -3.45
C TYR A 28 12.05 -0.58 -4.45
N ASP A 29 12.48 -0.67 -5.70
CA ASP A 29 11.72 -1.36 -6.74
C ASP A 29 11.80 -2.88 -6.57
N VAL A 30 10.67 -3.55 -6.84
CA VAL A 30 10.52 -5.01 -6.76
C VAL A 30 9.90 -5.51 -8.06
N ASN A 31 10.48 -6.54 -8.68
CA ASN A 31 9.78 -7.28 -9.72
C ASN A 31 8.76 -8.22 -9.08
N LEU A 32 7.50 -8.13 -9.44
CA LEU A 32 6.48 -9.01 -8.88
C LEU A 32 6.76 -10.48 -9.16
N SER A 33 7.35 -10.80 -10.32
CA SER A 33 7.76 -12.15 -10.68
C SER A 33 8.87 -12.74 -9.78
N ASP A 34 9.62 -11.89 -9.08
CA ASP A 34 10.71 -12.31 -8.20
C ASP A 34 10.24 -12.49 -6.74
N VAL A 35 8.99 -12.14 -6.44
CA VAL A 35 8.40 -12.36 -5.11
C VAL A 35 8.22 -13.86 -4.88
N PHE A 36 8.65 -14.33 -3.73
CA PHE A 36 8.59 -15.74 -3.38
C PHE A 36 8.12 -15.95 -1.94
N GLY A 37 7.84 -17.19 -1.59
CA GLY A 37 7.41 -17.59 -0.26
C GLY A 37 6.13 -18.39 -0.29
N PHE A 38 5.14 -17.99 0.53
CA PHE A 38 3.91 -18.74 0.69
C PHE A 38 2.98 -18.62 -0.52
N GLY A 39 2.51 -19.78 -0.96
CA GLY A 39 1.36 -19.88 -1.87
C GLY A 39 1.63 -19.41 -3.30
N GLU A 40 0.57 -19.20 -4.01
CA GLU A 40 0.53 -18.86 -5.42
C GLU A 40 -0.12 -17.51 -5.63
N TYR A 41 0.53 -16.62 -6.40
CA TYR A 41 -0.03 -15.33 -6.80
C TYR A 41 -1.31 -15.50 -7.62
N GLY A 42 -2.32 -14.68 -7.33
CA GLY A 42 -3.62 -14.75 -7.99
C GLY A 42 -4.58 -15.79 -7.40
N LYS A 43 -4.08 -16.67 -6.52
CA LYS A 43 -4.88 -17.68 -5.83
C LYS A 43 -4.94 -17.46 -4.32
N HIS A 44 -3.79 -17.47 -3.67
CA HIS A 44 -3.70 -17.31 -2.22
C HIS A 44 -3.55 -15.85 -1.80
N TRP A 45 -2.90 -15.07 -2.64
CA TRP A 45 -2.70 -13.64 -2.46
C TRP A 45 -2.59 -12.93 -3.79
N ILE A 46 -2.92 -11.64 -3.79
CA ILE A 46 -2.81 -10.77 -4.96
C ILE A 46 -2.54 -9.33 -4.51
N LEU A 47 -1.97 -8.52 -5.37
CA LEU A 47 -1.76 -7.10 -5.14
C LEU A 47 -2.76 -6.26 -5.92
N GLN A 48 -3.16 -5.15 -5.29
CA GLN A 48 -3.92 -4.08 -5.93
C GLN A 48 -3.11 -2.79 -5.89
N TYR A 49 -3.33 -1.95 -6.90
CA TYR A 49 -2.92 -0.55 -6.90
C TYR A 49 -4.13 0.37 -6.88
N TYR A 50 -3.92 1.63 -6.50
CA TYR A 50 -4.97 2.64 -6.51
C TYR A 50 -4.86 3.50 -7.77
N ASP A 51 -5.95 3.58 -8.55
CA ASP A 51 -6.03 4.38 -9.78
C ASP A 51 -6.60 5.77 -9.48
N GLY A 52 -5.73 6.69 -9.06
CA GLY A 52 -6.11 8.07 -8.77
C GLY A 52 -6.51 8.86 -10.01
N ALA A 53 -6.01 8.47 -11.18
CA ALA A 53 -6.39 9.10 -12.45
C ALA A 53 -7.86 8.80 -12.80
N GLU A 54 -8.27 7.55 -12.66
CA GLU A 54 -9.66 7.15 -12.87
C GLU A 54 -10.61 7.83 -11.88
N ARG A 55 -10.18 7.96 -10.61
CA ARG A 55 -10.95 8.71 -9.62
C ARG A 55 -11.13 10.17 -10.01
N ALA A 56 -10.08 10.85 -10.47
CA ALA A 56 -10.16 12.23 -10.92
C ALA A 56 -11.08 12.39 -12.13
N GLU A 57 -11.12 11.39 -13.02
CA GLU A 57 -11.98 11.38 -14.19
C GLU A 57 -13.45 11.10 -13.86
N LYS A 58 -13.71 10.12 -13.02
CA LYS A 58 -15.05 9.57 -12.80
C LYS A 58 -15.69 9.97 -11.47
N GLY A 59 -14.91 10.38 -10.46
CA GLY A 59 -15.36 10.68 -9.11
C GLY A 59 -15.63 9.45 -8.25
N LEU A 60 -15.82 9.65 -6.95
CA LEU A 60 -15.92 8.56 -5.98
C LEU A 60 -17.25 7.80 -6.03
N PHE A 61 -18.35 8.47 -6.39
CA PHE A 61 -19.72 7.97 -6.21
C PHE A 61 -20.36 7.43 -7.48
N ILE A 62 -19.58 7.08 -8.49
CA ILE A 62 -20.14 6.61 -9.73
C ILE A 62 -20.07 5.08 -9.81
N ASP A 63 -21.12 4.48 -10.35
CA ASP A 63 -21.27 3.05 -10.68
C ASP A 63 -20.20 2.50 -11.66
N SER A 64 -19.15 3.24 -11.88
CA SER A 64 -18.17 2.99 -12.92
C SER A 64 -16.98 2.15 -12.45
N GLY A 65 -17.08 1.55 -11.29
CA GLY A 65 -16.06 0.62 -10.85
C GLY A 65 -15.27 1.07 -9.64
N THR A 66 -14.39 0.20 -9.23
CA THR A 66 -13.47 0.41 -8.14
C THR A 66 -12.16 1.00 -8.67
N TYR A 67 -11.58 1.96 -7.94
CA TYR A 67 -10.25 2.50 -8.23
C TYR A 67 -9.14 1.59 -7.69
N TRP A 68 -9.51 0.56 -6.96
CA TRP A 68 -8.64 -0.51 -6.52
C TRP A 68 -8.57 -1.59 -7.60
N LYS A 69 -7.44 -1.65 -8.29
CA LYS A 69 -7.27 -2.54 -9.44
C LYS A 69 -6.26 -3.64 -9.15
N TYR A 70 -6.63 -4.87 -9.46
CA TYR A 70 -5.72 -6.01 -9.35
C TYR A 70 -4.58 -5.91 -10.35
N ILE A 71 -3.37 -6.22 -9.88
CA ILE A 71 -2.20 -6.38 -10.75
C ILE A 71 -2.25 -7.80 -11.29
N THR A 72 -2.60 -7.95 -12.56
CA THR A 72 -2.73 -9.27 -13.22
C THR A 72 -1.47 -9.69 -13.99
N ASP A 73 -0.63 -8.73 -14.38
CA ASP A 73 0.64 -8.98 -15.05
C ASP A 73 1.75 -9.13 -14.02
N THR A 74 2.26 -10.35 -13.86
CA THR A 74 3.36 -10.66 -12.94
C THR A 74 4.71 -10.08 -13.35
N ASN A 75 4.84 -9.56 -14.58
CA ASN A 75 6.04 -8.83 -15.01
C ASN A 75 6.03 -7.36 -14.56
N THR A 76 5.04 -6.95 -13.78
CA THR A 76 4.94 -5.60 -13.25
C THR A 76 6.07 -5.33 -12.26
N THR A 77 6.68 -4.16 -12.39
CA THR A 77 7.59 -3.61 -11.38
C THR A 77 6.78 -2.82 -10.34
N LEU A 78 6.86 -3.24 -9.09
CA LEU A 78 6.36 -2.51 -7.95
C LEU A 78 7.34 -1.39 -7.63
N GLN A 79 6.89 -0.16 -7.72
CA GLN A 79 7.77 1.01 -7.66
C GLN A 79 8.03 1.47 -6.22
N LYS A 80 9.26 1.90 -5.96
CA LYS A 80 9.65 2.57 -4.73
C LYS A 80 8.74 3.75 -4.42
N GLY A 81 8.26 3.84 -3.19
CA GLY A 81 7.44 4.97 -2.72
C GLY A 81 5.99 4.96 -3.21
N VAL A 82 5.58 3.92 -3.94
CA VAL A 82 4.18 3.69 -4.32
C VAL A 82 3.56 2.70 -3.34
N GLY A 83 2.33 2.98 -2.94
CA GLY A 83 1.55 2.09 -2.09
C GLY A 83 0.78 1.04 -2.90
N TYR A 84 0.64 -0.13 -2.29
CA TYR A 84 -0.12 -1.26 -2.82
C TYR A 84 -0.99 -1.86 -1.73
N VAL A 85 -1.99 -2.65 -2.11
CA VAL A 85 -2.78 -3.45 -1.18
C VAL A 85 -2.47 -4.91 -1.42
N LEU A 86 -1.95 -5.58 -0.40
CA LEU A 86 -1.84 -7.03 -0.38
C LEU A 86 -3.19 -7.60 0.08
N VAL A 87 -3.80 -8.39 -0.77
CA VAL A 87 -5.06 -9.07 -0.50
C VAL A 87 -4.77 -10.54 -0.28
N LEU A 88 -5.13 -11.07 0.88
CA LEU A 88 -5.07 -12.50 1.18
C LEU A 88 -6.46 -13.11 0.99
N ASP A 89 -6.54 -14.21 0.25
CA ASP A 89 -7.72 -15.06 0.19
C ASP A 89 -7.66 -16.05 1.36
N LEU A 90 -8.42 -15.77 2.41
CA LEU A 90 -8.35 -16.55 3.64
C LEU A 90 -8.88 -17.98 3.45
N GLU A 91 -9.82 -18.20 2.52
CA GLU A 91 -10.34 -19.53 2.22
C GLU A 91 -9.25 -20.40 1.58
N GLU A 92 -8.56 -19.87 0.57
CA GLU A 92 -7.46 -20.58 -0.10
C GLU A 92 -6.22 -20.75 0.79
N VAL A 93 -5.87 -19.72 1.56
CA VAL A 93 -4.74 -19.77 2.51
C VAL A 93 -4.94 -20.87 3.54
N ARG A 94 -6.13 -21.00 4.12
CA ARG A 94 -6.43 -22.03 5.12
C ARG A 94 -6.31 -23.45 4.62
N LYS A 95 -6.56 -23.69 3.35
CA LYS A 95 -6.40 -25.02 2.75
C LYS A 95 -4.94 -25.50 2.79
N CYS A 96 -4.00 -24.59 2.95
CA CYS A 96 -2.56 -24.88 3.05
C CYS A 96 -2.09 -25.16 4.47
N PHE A 97 -2.96 -25.01 5.48
CA PHE A 97 -2.56 -25.18 6.89
C PHE A 97 -2.40 -26.64 7.25
N ILE A 98 -1.22 -26.99 7.76
CA ILE A 98 -0.87 -28.34 8.21
C ILE A 98 -0.68 -28.42 9.73
N ASN A 99 -0.38 -27.31 10.39
CA ASN A 99 -0.11 -27.18 11.82
C ASN A 99 -1.23 -26.39 12.52
N ASP A 100 -1.26 -26.43 13.85
CA ASP A 100 -2.20 -25.61 14.63
C ASP A 100 -1.89 -24.13 14.52
N VAL A 101 -0.62 -23.75 14.46
CA VAL A 101 -0.14 -22.41 14.15
C VAL A 101 0.62 -22.45 12.84
N ASN A 102 0.26 -21.58 11.92
CA ASN A 102 0.86 -21.49 10.60
C ASN A 102 1.30 -20.07 10.33
N GLU A 103 2.45 -19.91 9.72
CA GLU A 103 3.00 -18.63 9.35
C GLU A 103 3.06 -18.49 7.84
N LEU A 104 2.44 -17.42 7.35
CA LEU A 104 2.56 -17.00 5.96
C LEU A 104 3.71 -15.99 5.88
N ARG A 105 4.67 -16.24 4.99
CA ARG A 105 5.76 -15.31 4.67
C ARG A 105 5.84 -15.08 3.18
N LEU A 106 5.89 -13.81 2.80
CA LEU A 106 6.17 -13.36 1.45
C LEU A 106 7.43 -12.50 1.47
N TYR A 107 8.33 -12.78 0.56
CA TYR A 107 9.62 -12.12 0.43
C TYR A 107 9.64 -11.27 -0.83
N PHE A 108 9.94 -9.99 -0.67
CA PHE A 108 9.98 -8.98 -1.72
C PHE A 108 11.42 -8.52 -1.93
N PRO A 109 12.16 -9.14 -2.87
CA PRO A 109 13.54 -8.78 -3.14
C PRO A 109 13.64 -7.48 -3.92
N SER A 110 14.70 -6.70 -3.64
CA SER A 110 15.01 -5.50 -4.42
C SER A 110 15.55 -5.86 -5.80
N ILE A 111 15.27 -5.01 -6.77
CA ILE A 111 15.93 -5.05 -8.07
C ILE A 111 17.35 -4.48 -7.89
N GLY A 112 18.35 -5.37 -7.96
CA GLY A 112 19.76 -4.99 -7.82
C GLY A 112 20.18 -4.55 -6.42
N ALA A 113 21.33 -3.89 -6.34
CA ALA A 113 21.87 -3.37 -5.10
C ALA A 113 21.11 -2.09 -4.68
N ILE A 114 20.81 -1.99 -3.39
CA ILE A 114 20.15 -0.83 -2.80
C ILE A 114 21.15 0.00 -1.99
N SER A 115 21.01 1.33 -2.08
CA SER A 115 21.64 2.26 -1.14
C SER A 115 20.71 2.49 0.04
N ILE A 116 21.24 2.35 1.25
CA ILE A 116 20.51 2.71 2.46
C ILE A 116 20.61 4.23 2.63
N SER A 117 19.47 4.89 2.71
CA SER A 117 19.40 6.33 2.99
C SER A 117 18.21 6.60 3.89
N ASN A 118 18.40 7.47 4.87
CA ASN A 118 17.32 7.96 5.72
C ASN A 118 16.65 9.22 5.16
N VAL A 119 17.08 9.68 4.00
CA VAL A 119 16.50 10.84 3.30
C VAL A 119 16.25 10.43 1.84
N ASP A 120 15.04 10.65 1.37
CA ASP A 120 14.70 10.45 -0.04
C ASP A 120 13.51 11.35 -0.41
N SER A 121 13.17 11.37 -1.68
CA SER A 121 11.99 12.07 -2.18
C SER A 121 11.27 11.23 -3.21
N ILE A 122 9.96 11.43 -3.29
CA ILE A 122 9.11 10.86 -4.33
C ILE A 122 8.38 11.97 -5.06
N GLU A 123 8.14 11.76 -6.34
CA GLU A 123 7.24 12.59 -7.12
C GLU A 123 5.86 11.93 -7.16
N VAL A 124 4.87 12.61 -6.60
CA VAL A 124 3.49 12.12 -6.54
C VAL A 124 2.72 12.71 -7.72
N PRO A 125 2.15 11.87 -8.60
CA PRO A 125 1.52 12.34 -9.83
C PRO A 125 0.28 13.20 -9.55
N ALA A 126 0.08 14.18 -10.43
CA ALA A 126 -1.11 15.00 -10.45
C ALA A 126 -2.24 14.27 -11.18
N HIS A 127 -3.40 14.21 -10.55
CA HIS A 127 -4.64 13.69 -11.14
C HIS A 127 -5.73 14.72 -10.97
N GLN A 128 -5.84 15.61 -11.97
CA GLN A 128 -6.77 16.72 -11.88
C GLN A 128 -8.16 16.33 -12.37
N CYS A 129 -9.16 16.57 -11.51
CA CYS A 129 -10.55 16.39 -11.90
C CYS A 129 -10.95 17.36 -13.00
N ASN A 130 -11.40 16.81 -14.13
CA ASN A 130 -11.88 17.63 -15.25
C ASN A 130 -13.32 18.07 -15.02
N ILE A 131 -13.50 19.36 -14.78
CA ILE A 131 -14.79 19.97 -14.46
C ILE A 131 -15.79 19.86 -15.64
N THR A 132 -15.32 19.80 -16.86
CA THR A 132 -16.19 19.78 -18.06
C THR A 132 -16.86 18.43 -18.31
N ASN A 133 -16.28 17.33 -17.81
CA ASN A 133 -16.80 15.96 -17.96
C ASN A 133 -17.55 15.49 -16.72
N ARG A 134 -17.86 16.37 -15.78
CA ARG A 134 -18.50 16.00 -14.53
C ARG A 134 -19.92 15.49 -14.75
N LYS A 135 -20.21 14.34 -14.22
CA LYS A 135 -21.54 14.04 -13.71
C LYS A 135 -21.78 14.90 -12.46
N GLN A 136 -23.02 15.21 -12.14
CA GLN A 136 -23.41 16.21 -11.11
C GLN A 136 -22.74 16.04 -9.72
N ASP A 137 -22.21 14.84 -9.43
CA ASP A 137 -21.65 14.48 -8.12
C ASP A 137 -20.11 14.57 -8.05
N HIS A 138 -19.43 14.93 -9.12
CA HIS A 138 -17.98 15.13 -9.12
C HIS A 138 -17.60 16.46 -8.49
N THR A 139 -16.73 16.42 -7.53
CA THR A 139 -16.19 17.61 -6.89
C THR A 139 -14.69 17.71 -7.12
N ILE A 140 -14.14 18.91 -6.97
CA ILE A 140 -12.68 19.13 -7.03
C ILE A 140 -11.93 18.28 -6.00
N THR A 141 -12.64 17.80 -4.97
CA THR A 141 -12.12 16.90 -3.93
C THR A 141 -11.73 15.51 -4.45
N ASP A 142 -12.09 15.15 -5.68
CA ASP A 142 -11.66 13.91 -6.33
C ASP A 142 -10.30 14.01 -7.01
N SER A 143 -9.68 15.20 -7.00
CA SER A 143 -8.35 15.41 -7.58
C SER A 143 -7.23 14.94 -6.66
N HIS A 144 -6.13 14.50 -7.27
CA HIS A 144 -4.83 14.26 -6.62
C HIS A 144 -4.79 13.17 -5.54
N TRP A 145 -5.71 12.22 -5.58
CA TRP A 145 -5.64 11.07 -4.68
C TRP A 145 -4.60 10.06 -5.15
N ASN A 146 -3.72 9.68 -4.24
CA ASN A 146 -2.64 8.74 -4.48
C ASN A 146 -2.44 7.83 -3.26
N LEU A 147 -2.13 6.56 -3.52
CA LEU A 147 -1.63 5.65 -2.50
C LEU A 147 -0.10 5.66 -2.56
N ILE A 148 0.53 6.17 -1.52
CA ILE A 148 1.97 6.35 -1.45
C ILE A 148 2.61 5.45 -0.40
N GLY A 149 3.90 5.20 -0.56
CA GLY A 149 4.73 4.48 0.40
C GLY A 149 5.94 5.28 0.83
N VAL A 150 6.64 4.77 1.81
CA VAL A 150 7.87 5.35 2.31
C VAL A 150 9.05 4.88 1.47
N PRO A 151 9.78 5.78 0.79
CA PRO A 151 10.86 5.40 -0.14
C PRO A 151 12.22 5.20 0.52
N CYS A 152 12.33 5.43 1.82
CA CYS A 152 13.60 5.38 2.54
C CYS A 152 13.50 4.56 3.82
N TYR A 153 14.66 4.16 4.33
CA TYR A 153 14.82 3.56 5.63
C TYR A 153 16.19 3.93 6.22
N ALA A 154 16.21 4.14 7.54
CA ALA A 154 17.45 4.54 8.22
C ALA A 154 18.36 3.34 8.52
N ASP A 155 17.77 2.18 8.80
CA ASP A 155 18.46 0.92 9.06
C ASP A 155 17.60 -0.24 8.54
N ILE A 156 18.20 -1.08 7.71
CA ILE A 156 17.55 -2.27 7.15
C ILE A 156 17.11 -3.27 8.24
N ASN A 157 17.78 -3.24 9.38
CA ASN A 157 17.48 -4.12 10.50
C ASN A 157 16.53 -3.49 11.53
N ASN A 158 16.23 -2.21 11.40
CA ASN A 158 15.37 -1.48 12.31
C ASN A 158 14.10 -1.00 11.58
N LEU A 159 13.08 -1.84 11.60
CA LEU A 159 11.78 -1.55 11.00
C LEU A 159 10.93 -0.58 11.84
N ASP A 160 11.39 -0.24 13.06
CA ASP A 160 10.69 0.69 13.95
C ASP A 160 11.06 2.16 13.68
N VAL A 161 11.79 2.43 12.60
CA VAL A 161 12.08 3.79 12.21
C VAL A 161 10.85 4.45 11.62
N THR A 162 10.44 5.53 12.23
CA THR A 162 9.38 6.39 11.70
C THR A 162 9.96 7.44 10.77
N HIS A 163 9.18 7.82 9.79
CA HIS A 163 9.56 8.84 8.82
C HIS A 163 8.59 10.00 8.93
N LYS A 164 9.15 11.20 8.93
CA LYS A 164 8.35 12.43 8.87
C LYS A 164 8.44 13.01 7.48
N ILE A 165 7.33 13.49 7.01
CA ILE A 165 7.25 14.32 5.81
C ILE A 165 7.18 15.77 6.24
N ASN A 166 7.64 16.68 5.36
CA ASN A 166 7.50 18.09 5.61
C ASN A 166 6.00 18.44 5.72
N GLN A 167 5.61 19.09 6.81
CA GLN A 167 4.19 19.41 7.11
C GLN A 167 3.51 20.26 6.04
N GLU A 168 4.29 21.03 5.30
CA GLU A 168 3.77 21.88 4.24
C GLU A 168 3.35 21.08 3.00
N ASP A 169 3.84 19.82 2.86
CA ASP A 169 3.66 19.05 1.65
C ASP A 169 2.33 18.27 1.65
N VAL A 170 1.93 17.69 2.78
CA VAL A 170 0.71 16.86 2.85
C VAL A 170 -0.13 17.21 4.07
N THR A 171 -1.34 17.69 3.84
CA THR A 171 -2.26 18.12 4.90
C THR A 171 -3.24 17.04 5.33
N PHE A 172 -3.49 16.04 4.48
CA PHE A 172 -4.43 14.96 4.75
C PHE A 172 -3.83 13.61 4.33
N TYR A 173 -3.98 12.61 5.19
CA TYR A 173 -3.69 11.23 4.83
C TYR A 173 -4.60 10.27 5.58
N TYR A 174 -4.75 9.07 5.03
CA TYR A 174 -5.54 8.00 5.62
C TYR A 174 -4.66 6.78 5.81
N GLU A 175 -4.84 6.14 6.96
CA GLU A 175 -4.34 4.80 7.23
C GLU A 175 -5.51 3.81 7.20
N TYR A 176 -5.23 2.56 6.88
CA TYR A 176 -6.20 1.49 6.98
C TYR A 176 -5.97 0.68 8.25
N ASP A 177 -6.94 0.71 9.14
CA ASP A 177 -6.97 -0.12 10.34
C ASP A 177 -7.56 -1.49 10.01
N ILE A 178 -6.68 -2.49 9.89
CA ILE A 178 -7.05 -3.86 9.53
C ILE A 178 -7.96 -4.49 10.58
N ALA A 179 -7.70 -4.24 11.86
CA ALA A 179 -8.43 -4.85 12.97
C ALA A 179 -9.90 -4.44 12.98
N ASN A 180 -10.18 -3.17 12.66
CA ASN A 180 -11.50 -2.59 12.69
C ASN A 180 -12.14 -2.40 11.31
N ASP A 181 -11.38 -2.66 10.23
CA ASP A 181 -11.80 -2.45 8.83
C ASP A 181 -12.31 -1.03 8.54
N VAL A 182 -11.60 -0.08 9.02
CA VAL A 182 -11.93 1.33 8.86
C VAL A 182 -10.73 2.13 8.39
N TYR A 183 -11.02 3.23 7.70
CA TYR A 183 -10.01 4.23 7.39
C TYR A 183 -9.93 5.20 8.54
N THR A 184 -8.73 5.41 9.05
CA THR A 184 -8.48 6.43 10.07
C THR A 184 -7.86 7.66 9.43
N THR A 185 -8.49 8.80 9.63
CA THR A 185 -7.94 10.10 9.27
C THR A 185 -7.03 10.58 10.38
N THR A 186 -5.81 10.94 10.05
CA THR A 186 -4.96 11.68 10.98
C THR A 186 -4.74 13.07 10.44
N LEU A 187 -5.11 14.06 11.23
CA LEU A 187 -4.95 15.49 10.89
C LEU A 187 -3.61 16.06 11.34
N ASN A 188 -2.80 15.27 12.04
CA ASN A 188 -1.53 15.67 12.60
C ASN A 188 -0.41 14.82 12.01
N GLN A 189 0.84 15.34 12.08
CA GLN A 189 2.05 14.61 11.77
C GLN A 189 2.04 13.26 12.46
N ALA A 190 1.62 12.24 11.76
CA ALA A 190 1.83 10.91 12.21
C ALA A 190 3.16 10.41 11.68
N ASP A 191 3.66 9.45 12.35
CA ASP A 191 4.85 8.75 12.00
C ASP A 191 4.53 7.79 10.86
N PHE A 192 5.10 8.06 9.69
CA PHE A 192 5.01 7.17 8.55
C PHE A 192 6.02 6.04 8.72
N ARG A 193 5.57 4.81 8.52
CA ARG A 193 6.41 3.61 8.69
C ARG A 193 6.82 3.03 7.35
N THR A 194 8.07 2.62 7.25
CA THR A 194 8.54 1.80 6.12
C THR A 194 7.70 0.54 6.02
N MET A 195 7.42 0.06 4.82
CA MET A 195 6.54 -1.06 4.46
C MET A 195 5.04 -0.79 4.53
N TYR A 196 4.59 0.31 5.09
CA TYR A 196 3.18 0.71 5.10
C TYR A 196 2.86 1.66 3.96
N ALA A 197 1.61 1.69 3.55
CA ALA A 197 1.11 2.64 2.56
C ALA A 197 0.06 3.57 3.15
N TYR A 198 -0.07 4.74 2.55
CA TYR A 198 -0.94 5.81 3.03
C TYR A 198 -1.67 6.43 1.85
N MET A 199 -2.98 6.66 2.02
CA MET A 199 -3.77 7.40 1.05
C MET A 199 -3.63 8.88 1.31
N VAL A 200 -3.17 9.62 0.32
CA VAL A 200 -2.98 11.07 0.41
C VAL A 200 -3.72 11.80 -0.71
N GLN A 201 -4.15 13.02 -0.43
CA GLN A 201 -4.65 13.95 -1.44
C GLN A 201 -3.57 15.00 -1.66
N PHE A 202 -2.66 14.72 -2.57
CA PHE A 202 -1.50 15.55 -2.85
C PHE A 202 -0.92 15.25 -4.23
N SER A 203 -0.28 16.23 -4.83
CA SER A 203 0.57 16.08 -6.01
C SER A 203 1.82 16.94 -5.87
N GLY A 204 2.95 16.47 -6.38
CA GLY A 204 4.23 17.16 -6.29
C GLY A 204 5.30 16.31 -5.61
N VAL A 205 6.34 16.96 -5.11
CA VAL A 205 7.47 16.27 -4.48
C VAL A 205 7.25 16.19 -2.98
N ILE A 206 7.30 14.97 -2.44
CA ILE A 206 7.34 14.72 -0.99
C ILE A 206 8.76 14.37 -0.60
N LYS A 207 9.29 15.07 0.40
CA LYS A 207 10.61 14.81 0.99
C LYS A 207 10.42 14.02 2.28
N TRP A 208 11.17 12.93 2.37
CA TRP A 208 11.15 12.01 3.50
C TRP A 208 12.44 12.05 4.29
N ARG A 209 12.32 12.01 5.61
CA ARG A 209 13.45 11.88 6.51
C ARG A 209 13.13 10.83 7.57
N GLY A 210 13.99 9.80 7.64
CA GLY A 210 13.94 8.80 8.71
C GLY A 210 14.52 9.39 10.00
N GLU A 211 13.80 9.19 11.10
CA GLU A 211 14.25 9.55 12.44
C GLU A 211 14.21 8.29 13.31
N GLN A 212 15.24 8.08 14.11
CA GLN A 212 15.20 7.05 15.15
C GLN A 212 14.29 7.52 16.28
N LEU A 213 13.43 6.62 16.73
CA LEU A 213 12.62 6.81 17.93
C LEU A 213 13.48 6.73 19.20
#